data_7616eedb047dff49ac0cd38d36f065a1
#
_entry.id   7616eedb047dff49ac0cd38d36f065a1
#
_cell.length_a   1.000
_cell.length_b   1.000
_cell.length_c   1.000
_cell.angle_alpha   90.00
_cell.angle_beta   90.00
_cell.angle_gamma   90.00
#
_symmetry.space_group_name_H-M   'P 1'
#
loop_
_entity.id
_entity.type
_entity.pdbx_description
1 polymer ?
#
loop_
_entity_poly.entity_id
_entity_poly.type
_entity_poly.pdbx_seq_one_letter_code
_entity_poly.pdbx_strand_id
1 'polypeptide(L)'
;YLARFDPRFADSGNLGQLDLILALQWVRDNIAAFGGDPRRVFVFGQSGGGAKIATLMGMPAARGLFHSAATMSGQQVSASGPLNATKRAQAYLARLGVREGDLQPLLDMPVEKLVDALDATDPILGGGVYFGPVLDMKWLTRHPFWPDANPQSLAIPMILGNTHDETRAFIDPNAEKVRGLT
;
A
#
# COMPACT_ATOMS: atom_id res chain seq x y z
N TYR A 1 -6.13 -5.14 -9.79
CA TYR A 1 -6.44 -3.74 -10.05
C TYR A 1 -7.73 -3.64 -10.85
N LEU A 2 -8.83 -3.39 -10.14
CA LEU A 2 -10.21 -3.47 -10.68
C LEU A 2 -10.52 -2.39 -11.72
N ALA A 3 -9.79 -1.27 -11.70
CA ALA A 3 -9.95 -0.18 -12.69
C ALA A 3 -9.82 -0.64 -14.16
N ARG A 4 -9.20 -1.82 -14.38
CA ARG A 4 -9.07 -2.40 -15.73
C ARG A 4 -10.37 -3.04 -16.23
N PHE A 5 -11.30 -3.33 -15.35
CA PHE A 5 -12.54 -4.03 -15.66
C PHE A 5 -13.75 -3.10 -15.60
N ASP A 6 -13.73 -2.09 -14.73
CA ASP A 6 -14.86 -1.19 -14.52
C ASP A 6 -14.37 0.19 -14.05
N PRO A 7 -14.72 1.27 -14.75
CA PRO A 7 -14.29 2.63 -14.39
C PRO A 7 -14.81 3.10 -13.02
N ARG A 8 -15.86 2.50 -12.47
CA ARG A 8 -16.32 2.78 -11.09
C ARG A 8 -15.24 2.48 -10.05
N PHE A 9 -14.31 1.58 -10.37
CA PHE A 9 -13.19 1.19 -9.52
C PHE A 9 -11.86 1.85 -9.94
N ALA A 10 -11.92 3.01 -10.59
CA ALA A 10 -10.74 3.72 -11.11
C ALA A 10 -9.65 3.93 -10.05
N ASP A 11 -10.01 4.11 -8.79
CA ASP A 11 -9.11 4.38 -7.68
C ASP A 11 -8.71 3.13 -6.88
N SER A 12 -9.19 1.94 -7.29
CA SER A 12 -9.01 0.68 -6.55
C SER A 12 -7.56 0.26 -6.28
N GLY A 13 -6.61 0.86 -6.99
CA GLY A 13 -5.18 0.58 -6.77
C GLY A 13 -4.58 1.24 -5.54
N ASN A 14 -5.21 2.29 -5.01
CA ASN A 14 -4.61 3.11 -3.96
C ASN A 14 -5.61 3.60 -2.90
N LEU A 15 -6.78 2.96 -2.74
CA LEU A 15 -7.86 3.42 -1.85
C LEU A 15 -7.37 3.64 -0.41
N GLY A 16 -6.65 2.69 0.17
CA GLY A 16 -6.14 2.84 1.53
C GLY A 16 -5.15 4.01 1.69
N GLN A 17 -4.42 4.36 0.63
CA GLN A 17 -3.56 5.55 0.63
C GLN A 17 -4.39 6.83 0.53
N LEU A 18 -5.48 6.82 -0.22
CA LEU A 18 -6.40 7.96 -0.33
C LEU A 18 -7.12 8.22 0.99
N ASP A 19 -7.47 7.18 1.75
CA ASP A 19 -8.02 7.31 3.11
C ASP A 19 -7.02 8.00 4.05
N LEU A 20 -5.74 7.63 3.99
CA LEU A 20 -4.69 8.29 4.77
C LEU A 20 -4.50 9.76 4.36
N ILE A 21 -4.57 10.06 3.07
CA ILE A 21 -4.52 11.44 2.57
C ILE A 21 -5.69 12.24 3.11
N LEU A 22 -6.91 11.68 3.06
CA LEU A 22 -8.10 12.33 3.61
C LEU A 22 -7.97 12.59 5.11
N ALA A 23 -7.46 11.62 5.87
CA ALA A 23 -7.19 11.79 7.30
C ALA A 23 -6.17 12.89 7.57
N LEU A 24 -5.11 12.98 6.78
CA LEU A 24 -4.10 14.03 6.90
C LEU A 24 -4.65 15.41 6.50
N GLN A 25 -5.53 15.48 5.51
CA GLN A 25 -6.25 16.71 5.16
C GLN A 25 -7.14 17.16 6.32
N TRP A 26 -7.85 16.22 6.96
CA TRP A 26 -8.64 16.53 8.14
C TRP A 26 -7.76 17.09 9.29
N VAL A 27 -6.60 16.50 9.53
CA VAL A 27 -5.62 16.99 10.51
C VAL A 27 -5.20 18.41 10.15
N ARG A 28 -4.82 18.67 8.91
CA ARG A 28 -4.44 20.02 8.45
C ARG A 28 -5.53 21.05 8.75
N ASP A 29 -6.78 20.68 8.49
CA ASP A 29 -7.90 21.64 8.53
C ASP A 29 -8.47 21.82 9.95
N ASN A 30 -8.25 20.87 10.86
CA ASN A 30 -8.92 20.85 12.15
C ASN A 30 -7.99 20.85 13.37
N ILE A 31 -6.72 20.42 13.25
CA ILE A 31 -5.88 20.12 14.42
C ILE A 31 -5.61 21.35 15.31
N ALA A 32 -5.69 22.56 14.75
CA ALA A 32 -5.53 23.79 15.52
C ALA A 32 -6.60 23.95 16.61
N ALA A 33 -7.83 23.49 16.35
CA ALA A 33 -8.90 23.51 17.35
C ALA A 33 -8.64 22.57 18.54
N PHE A 34 -7.71 21.61 18.37
CA PHE A 34 -7.26 20.69 19.41
C PHE A 34 -5.91 21.09 20.04
N GLY A 35 -5.40 22.30 19.74
CA GLY A 35 -4.14 22.79 20.25
C GLY A 35 -2.89 22.31 19.48
N GLY A 36 -3.06 21.63 18.36
CA GLY A 36 -1.97 21.17 17.48
C GLY A 36 -1.56 22.24 16.46
N ASP A 37 -0.40 22.05 15.84
CA ASP A 37 0.09 22.88 14.73
C ASP A 37 0.05 22.09 13.42
N PRO A 38 -0.78 22.47 12.45
CA PRO A 38 -0.89 21.78 11.16
C PRO A 38 0.39 21.83 10.33
N ARG A 39 1.36 22.68 10.68
CA ARG A 39 2.68 22.79 10.04
C ARG A 39 3.73 21.89 10.71
N ARG A 40 3.36 21.11 11.71
CA ARG A 40 4.25 20.25 12.49
C ARG A 40 3.69 18.84 12.65
N VAL A 41 3.19 18.28 11.55
CA VAL A 41 2.63 16.93 11.53
C VAL A 41 3.77 15.93 11.38
N PHE A 42 3.90 15.04 12.37
CA PHE A 42 4.81 13.90 12.36
C PHE A 42 4.00 12.63 12.13
N VAL A 43 4.43 11.82 11.18
CA VAL A 43 3.82 10.52 10.89
C VAL A 43 4.79 9.39 11.20
N PHE A 44 4.30 8.32 11.78
CA PHE A 44 5.12 7.14 12.07
C PHE A 44 4.35 5.86 11.83
N GLY A 45 5.07 4.79 11.53
CA GLY A 45 4.43 3.50 11.24
C GLY A 45 5.41 2.34 11.28
N GLN A 46 4.90 1.20 11.74
CA GLN A 46 5.63 -0.06 11.80
C GLN A 46 5.15 -0.98 10.67
N SER A 47 6.07 -1.77 10.09
CA SER A 47 5.77 -2.77 9.03
C SER A 47 4.97 -2.15 7.88
N GLY A 48 3.76 -2.64 7.60
CA GLY A 48 2.86 -2.07 6.60
C GLY A 48 2.55 -0.58 6.81
N GLY A 49 2.57 -0.07 8.06
CA GLY A 49 2.44 1.35 8.37
C GLY A 49 3.61 2.18 7.84
N GLY A 50 4.84 1.69 8.02
CA GLY A 50 6.04 2.31 7.43
C GLY A 50 6.00 2.30 5.90
N ALA A 51 5.56 1.20 5.29
CA ALA A 51 5.38 1.08 3.85
C ALA A 51 4.34 2.08 3.30
N LYS A 52 3.26 2.32 4.05
CA LYS A 52 2.24 3.32 3.67
C LYS A 52 2.81 4.74 3.70
N ILE A 53 3.61 5.09 4.71
CA ILE A 53 4.30 6.39 4.80
C ILE A 53 5.24 6.58 3.60
N ALA A 54 6.06 5.57 3.31
CA ALA A 54 6.96 5.61 2.16
C ALA A 54 6.19 5.81 0.84
N THR A 55 5.03 5.18 0.69
CA THR A 55 4.16 5.37 -0.47
C THR A 55 3.61 6.80 -0.53
N LEU A 56 3.10 7.36 0.59
CA LEU A 56 2.64 8.76 0.66
C LEU A 56 3.71 9.75 0.22
N MET A 57 4.97 9.49 0.54
CA MET A 57 6.10 10.32 0.07
C MET A 57 6.23 10.35 -1.46
N GLY A 58 5.74 9.33 -2.15
CA GLY A 58 5.69 9.25 -3.61
C GLY A 58 4.42 9.84 -4.24
N MET A 59 3.39 10.15 -3.44
CA MET A 59 2.08 10.58 -3.93
C MET A 59 1.94 12.10 -3.97
N PRO A 60 1.71 12.73 -5.14
CA PRO A 60 1.55 14.19 -5.24
C PRO A 60 0.46 14.77 -4.33
N ALA A 61 -0.63 14.02 -4.13
CA ALA A 61 -1.76 14.44 -3.29
C ALA A 61 -1.43 14.51 -1.78
N ALA A 62 -0.32 13.87 -1.33
CA ALA A 62 0.14 13.91 0.05
C ALA A 62 1.13 15.07 0.33
N ARG A 63 1.52 15.82 -0.72
CA ARG A 63 2.51 16.90 -0.58
C ARG A 63 2.06 17.93 0.45
N GLY A 64 2.95 18.20 1.42
CA GLY A 64 2.74 19.24 2.45
C GLY A 64 1.74 18.86 3.54
N LEU A 65 1.23 17.61 3.56
CA LEU A 65 0.31 17.16 4.60
C LEU A 65 1.03 16.66 5.86
N PHE A 66 2.31 16.30 5.77
CA PHE A 66 3.16 15.95 6.90
C PHE A 66 4.58 16.50 6.70
N HIS A 67 5.33 16.65 7.79
CA HIS A 67 6.55 17.45 7.85
C HIS A 67 7.76 16.65 8.34
N SER A 68 7.53 15.51 8.95
CA SER A 68 8.55 14.55 9.37
C SER A 68 7.95 13.16 9.47
N ALA A 69 8.78 12.13 9.38
CA ALA A 69 8.34 10.76 9.38
C ALA A 69 9.28 9.82 10.15
N ALA A 70 8.73 8.71 10.66
CA ALA A 70 9.52 7.58 11.13
C ALA A 70 8.93 6.27 10.61
N THR A 71 9.79 5.38 10.14
CA THR A 71 9.39 4.04 9.72
C THR A 71 10.16 2.99 10.50
N MET A 72 9.46 2.00 11.00
CA MET A 72 9.98 0.90 11.80
C MET A 72 9.74 -0.39 11.06
N SER A 73 10.79 -1.02 10.55
CA SER A 73 10.70 -2.32 9.85
C SER A 73 9.69 -2.32 8.70
N GLY A 74 9.60 -1.22 7.96
CA GLY A 74 8.65 -1.11 6.84
C GLY A 74 9.04 -0.02 5.86
N GLN A 75 9.24 -0.41 4.62
CA GLN A 75 9.57 0.46 3.49
C GLN A 75 8.80 0.02 2.24
N GLN A 76 8.53 0.97 1.38
CA GLN A 76 7.94 0.74 0.07
C GLN A 76 8.78 1.48 -0.99
N VAL A 77 9.77 0.81 -1.51
CA VAL A 77 10.67 1.38 -2.54
C VAL A 77 9.96 1.45 -3.89
N SER A 78 9.22 0.39 -4.22
CA SER A 78 8.47 0.28 -5.48
C SER A 78 7.02 -0.09 -5.20
N ALA A 79 6.11 0.28 -6.09
CA ALA A 79 4.72 -0.15 -6.10
C ALA A 79 4.48 -1.28 -7.11
N SER A 80 3.37 -1.96 -6.98
CA SER A 80 2.96 -2.97 -7.96
C SER A 80 2.70 -2.35 -9.32
N GLY A 81 3.24 -2.95 -10.37
CA GLY A 81 2.85 -2.59 -11.72
C GLY A 81 1.38 -2.95 -11.99
N PRO A 82 0.68 -2.19 -12.84
CA PRO A 82 -0.75 -2.38 -13.07
C PRO A 82 -1.10 -3.76 -13.63
N LEU A 83 -0.24 -4.39 -14.42
CA LEU A 83 -0.47 -5.73 -14.95
C LEU A 83 -0.47 -6.80 -13.85
N ASN A 84 0.51 -6.75 -12.92
CA ASN A 84 0.56 -7.69 -11.81
C ASN A 84 -0.60 -7.47 -10.83
N ALA A 85 -0.92 -6.22 -10.55
CA ALA A 85 -2.08 -5.87 -9.73
C ALA A 85 -3.40 -6.35 -10.35
N THR A 86 -3.52 -6.32 -11.70
CA THR A 86 -4.68 -6.87 -12.40
C THR A 86 -4.75 -8.38 -12.28
N LYS A 87 -3.63 -9.11 -12.44
CA LYS A 87 -3.62 -10.57 -12.25
C LYS A 87 -4.04 -10.98 -10.84
N ARG A 88 -3.64 -10.22 -9.81
CA ARG A 88 -4.09 -10.43 -8.43
C ARG A 88 -5.59 -10.20 -8.28
N ALA A 89 -6.12 -9.14 -8.90
CA ALA A 89 -7.56 -8.91 -8.92
C ALA A 89 -8.30 -10.05 -9.60
N GLN A 90 -7.78 -10.60 -10.70
CA GLN A 90 -8.35 -11.76 -11.38
C GLN A 90 -8.41 -13.00 -10.49
N ALA A 91 -7.33 -13.32 -9.79
CA ALA A 91 -7.29 -14.44 -8.85
C ALA A 91 -8.32 -14.24 -7.70
N TYR A 92 -8.43 -13.04 -7.19
CA TYR A 92 -9.40 -12.68 -6.15
C TYR A 92 -10.85 -12.80 -6.65
N LEU A 93 -11.16 -12.24 -7.83
CA LEU A 93 -12.48 -12.36 -8.45
C LEU A 93 -12.87 -13.82 -8.72
N ALA A 94 -11.93 -14.62 -9.22
CA ALA A 94 -12.14 -16.04 -9.45
C ALA A 94 -12.48 -16.78 -8.14
N ARG A 95 -11.78 -16.45 -7.04
CA ARG A 95 -12.04 -17.01 -5.70
C ARG A 95 -13.44 -16.66 -5.18
N LEU A 96 -13.94 -15.46 -5.53
CA LEU A 96 -15.30 -14.98 -5.20
C LEU A 96 -16.38 -15.48 -6.17
N GLY A 97 -16.02 -16.12 -7.28
CA GLY A 97 -16.96 -16.48 -8.35
C GLY A 97 -17.53 -15.27 -9.10
N VAL A 98 -16.82 -14.13 -9.10
CA VAL A 98 -17.24 -12.89 -9.76
C VAL A 98 -16.58 -12.78 -11.13
N ARG A 99 -17.33 -12.41 -12.15
CA ARG A 99 -16.84 -12.25 -13.53
C ARG A 99 -16.23 -10.87 -13.73
N GLU A 100 -15.14 -10.78 -14.48
CA GLU A 100 -14.46 -9.51 -14.80
C GLU A 100 -15.36 -8.48 -15.51
N GLY A 101 -16.34 -8.94 -16.27
CA GLY A 101 -17.29 -8.08 -16.99
C GLY A 101 -18.48 -7.58 -16.16
N ASP A 102 -18.63 -8.06 -14.92
CA ASP A 102 -19.73 -7.67 -14.03
C ASP A 102 -19.24 -7.65 -12.57
N LEU A 103 -18.82 -6.49 -12.12
CA LEU A 103 -18.34 -6.29 -10.75
C LEU A 103 -19.44 -5.86 -9.76
N GLN A 104 -20.70 -5.73 -10.21
CA GLN A 104 -21.79 -5.37 -9.31
C GLN A 104 -21.90 -6.28 -8.07
N PRO A 105 -21.72 -7.60 -8.20
CA PRO A 105 -21.79 -8.50 -7.05
C PRO A 105 -20.79 -8.17 -5.93
N LEU A 106 -19.67 -7.50 -6.21
CA LEU A 106 -18.73 -7.09 -5.16
C LEU A 106 -19.32 -6.03 -4.22
N LEU A 107 -20.17 -5.15 -4.73
CA LEU A 107 -20.79 -4.07 -3.95
C LEU A 107 -21.89 -4.58 -3.03
N ASP A 108 -22.52 -5.70 -3.42
CA ASP A 108 -23.64 -6.31 -2.71
C ASP A 108 -23.19 -7.47 -1.80
N MET A 109 -21.91 -7.85 -1.88
CA MET A 109 -21.37 -9.00 -1.16
C MET A 109 -21.12 -8.70 0.31
N PRO A 110 -21.48 -9.60 1.25
CA PRO A 110 -21.10 -9.48 2.65
C PRO A 110 -19.57 -9.37 2.80
N VAL A 111 -19.13 -8.47 3.70
CA VAL A 111 -17.71 -8.18 3.90
C VAL A 111 -16.91 -9.41 4.33
N GLU A 112 -17.53 -10.33 5.07
CA GLU A 112 -16.93 -11.58 5.52
C GLU A 112 -16.48 -12.43 4.32
N LYS A 113 -17.29 -12.50 3.27
CA LYS A 113 -16.92 -13.22 2.04
C LYS A 113 -15.75 -12.56 1.31
N LEU A 114 -15.71 -11.22 1.31
CA LEU A 114 -14.59 -10.48 0.74
C LEU A 114 -13.30 -10.74 1.51
N VAL A 115 -13.39 -10.79 2.84
CA VAL A 115 -12.24 -11.10 3.71
C VAL A 115 -11.78 -12.55 3.54
N ASP A 116 -12.70 -13.51 3.53
CA ASP A 116 -12.38 -14.93 3.35
C ASP A 116 -11.67 -15.20 2.02
N ALA A 117 -12.00 -14.43 0.99
CA ALA A 117 -11.38 -14.58 -0.33
C ALA A 117 -9.93 -14.04 -0.40
N LEU A 118 -9.42 -13.42 0.66
CA LEU A 118 -7.99 -13.03 0.73
C LEU A 118 -7.05 -14.24 0.80
N ASP A 119 -7.58 -15.46 1.02
CA ASP A 119 -6.84 -16.72 0.90
C ASP A 119 -6.56 -17.13 -0.57
N ALA A 120 -7.08 -16.38 -1.54
CA ALA A 120 -6.75 -16.59 -2.96
C ALA A 120 -5.23 -16.59 -3.14
N THR A 121 -4.74 -17.51 -3.96
CA THR A 121 -3.30 -17.63 -4.22
C THR A 121 -2.81 -16.46 -5.07
N ASP A 122 -1.77 -15.76 -4.59
CA ASP A 122 -1.11 -14.69 -5.35
C ASP A 122 -0.39 -15.29 -6.59
N PRO A 123 -0.80 -14.90 -7.80
CA PRO A 123 -0.25 -15.48 -9.03
C PRO A 123 1.18 -15.00 -9.35
N ILE A 124 1.73 -14.07 -8.58
CA ILE A 124 3.05 -13.48 -8.78
C ILE A 124 4.04 -13.98 -7.72
N LEU A 125 3.65 -13.95 -6.45
CA LEU A 125 4.53 -14.24 -5.32
C LEU A 125 4.27 -15.62 -4.69
N GLY A 126 3.10 -16.22 -4.95
CA GLY A 126 2.62 -17.35 -4.18
C GLY A 126 2.10 -16.92 -2.79
N GLY A 127 1.55 -17.85 -2.03
CA GLY A 127 0.90 -17.52 -0.76
C GLY A 127 -0.43 -16.80 -0.96
N GLY A 128 -0.93 -16.11 0.07
CA GLY A 128 -2.16 -15.32 -0.01
C GLY A 128 -2.00 -14.09 -0.90
N VAL A 129 -3.10 -13.68 -1.55
CA VAL A 129 -3.08 -12.55 -2.48
C VAL A 129 -2.62 -11.26 -1.79
N TYR A 130 -1.69 -10.54 -2.40
CA TYR A 130 -1.14 -9.30 -1.88
C TYR A 130 -1.77 -8.08 -2.56
N PHE A 131 -2.43 -7.24 -1.76
CA PHE A 131 -2.95 -5.95 -2.20
C PHE A 131 -2.10 -4.81 -1.63
N GLY A 132 -1.18 -4.32 -2.44
CA GLY A 132 -0.35 -3.16 -2.13
C GLY A 132 -0.63 -2.00 -3.09
N PRO A 133 0.04 -0.87 -2.92
CA PRO A 133 -0.13 0.29 -3.78
C PRO A 133 0.22 -0.04 -5.23
N VAL A 134 -0.53 0.55 -6.13
CA VAL A 134 -0.40 0.34 -7.58
C VAL A 134 0.15 1.60 -8.24
N LEU A 135 1.12 1.42 -9.13
CA LEU A 135 1.58 2.47 -10.03
C LEU A 135 0.49 2.73 -11.08
N ASP A 136 -0.53 3.51 -10.70
CA ASP A 136 -1.74 3.74 -11.49
C ASP A 136 -1.63 4.95 -12.43
N MET A 137 -0.54 5.70 -12.36
CA MET A 137 -0.26 6.93 -13.12
C MET A 137 -1.26 8.07 -12.84
N LYS A 138 -2.16 7.88 -11.90
CA LYS A 138 -3.14 8.89 -11.44
C LYS A 138 -2.77 9.42 -10.06
N TRP A 139 -2.77 8.55 -9.06
CA TRP A 139 -2.48 8.87 -7.67
C TRP A 139 -1.02 8.62 -7.31
N LEU A 140 -0.44 7.57 -7.88
CA LEU A 140 0.96 7.23 -7.76
C LEU A 140 1.57 7.20 -9.16
N THR A 141 2.25 8.29 -9.53
CA THR A 141 2.76 8.53 -10.89
C THR A 141 4.17 7.99 -11.11
N ARG A 142 4.85 7.60 -10.02
CA ARG A 142 6.17 6.95 -10.03
C ARG A 142 6.32 6.06 -8.80
N HIS A 143 7.29 5.17 -8.83
CA HIS A 143 7.65 4.45 -7.62
C HIS A 143 8.13 5.42 -6.52
N PRO A 144 7.82 5.16 -5.24
CA PRO A 144 8.16 6.07 -4.15
C PRO A 144 9.65 6.42 -4.08
N PHE A 145 10.53 5.41 -4.21
CA PHE A 145 11.98 5.55 -4.08
C PHE A 145 12.76 4.82 -5.19
N TRP A 146 12.16 4.63 -6.37
CA TRP A 146 12.83 4.05 -7.52
C TRP A 146 12.60 4.92 -8.76
N PRO A 147 13.67 5.19 -9.59
CA PRO A 147 15.09 4.82 -9.41
C PRO A 147 15.79 5.66 -8.33
N ASP A 148 15.18 6.71 -7.85
CA ASP A 148 15.65 7.65 -6.85
C ASP A 148 14.50 8.15 -5.95
N ALA A 149 14.82 8.94 -4.93
CA ALA A 149 13.80 9.57 -4.07
C ALA A 149 12.95 10.57 -4.87
N ASN A 150 11.64 10.59 -4.59
CA ASN A 150 10.76 11.61 -5.17
C ASN A 150 11.18 13.00 -4.67
N PRO A 151 11.30 14.02 -5.54
CA PRO A 151 11.69 15.38 -5.12
C PRO A 151 10.87 15.94 -3.95
N GLN A 152 9.57 15.60 -3.85
CA GLN A 152 8.74 16.09 -2.73
C GLN A 152 9.14 15.48 -1.38
N SER A 153 9.82 14.34 -1.35
CA SER A 153 10.25 13.68 -0.11
C SER A 153 11.61 14.15 0.39
N LEU A 154 12.43 14.80 -0.44
CA LEU A 154 13.79 15.19 -0.10
C LEU A 154 13.89 16.17 1.08
N ALA A 155 12.86 16.98 1.29
CA ALA A 155 12.81 17.95 2.38
C ALA A 155 12.15 17.41 3.66
N ILE A 156 11.71 16.15 3.68
CA ILE A 156 11.03 15.55 4.82
C ILE A 156 12.04 14.76 5.65
N PRO A 157 12.40 15.24 6.87
CA PRO A 157 13.27 14.48 7.76
C PRO A 157 12.66 13.12 8.10
N MET A 158 13.49 12.06 8.04
CA MET A 158 13.06 10.68 8.34
C MET A 158 13.95 10.01 9.36
N ILE A 159 13.33 9.25 10.25
CA ILE A 159 13.98 8.22 11.06
C ILE A 159 13.62 6.85 10.45
N LEU A 160 14.64 6.09 10.10
CA LEU A 160 14.50 4.73 9.55
C LEU A 160 15.09 3.75 10.57
N GLY A 161 14.33 2.74 10.95
CA GLY A 161 14.78 1.72 11.88
C GLY A 161 14.32 0.33 11.46
N ASN A 162 15.21 -0.64 11.68
CA ASN A 162 14.92 -2.07 11.51
C ASN A 162 15.37 -2.82 12.75
N THR A 163 14.77 -3.96 13.03
CA THR A 163 15.29 -4.89 14.02
C THR A 163 16.47 -5.69 13.45
N HIS A 164 17.25 -6.33 14.32
CA HIS A 164 18.45 -7.08 13.93
C HIS A 164 18.14 -8.24 12.98
N ASP A 165 17.05 -8.97 13.21
CA ASP A 165 16.73 -10.22 12.53
C ASP A 165 15.42 -10.13 11.71
N GLU A 166 15.22 -9.05 10.96
CA GLU A 166 13.95 -8.66 10.29
C GLU A 166 13.23 -9.78 9.52
N THR A 167 13.89 -10.43 8.59
CA THR A 167 13.24 -11.43 7.73
C THR A 167 13.21 -12.83 8.32
N ARG A 168 13.91 -13.06 9.42
CA ARG A 168 14.09 -14.38 10.03
C ARG A 168 12.75 -15.02 10.45
N ALA A 169 11.81 -14.22 10.94
CA ALA A 169 10.49 -14.69 11.34
C ALA A 169 9.63 -15.19 10.15
N PHE A 170 9.96 -14.78 8.92
CA PHE A 170 9.23 -15.12 7.70
C PHE A 170 9.91 -16.20 6.86
N ILE A 171 11.09 -16.63 7.26
CA ILE A 171 11.85 -17.67 6.57
C ILE A 171 11.74 -18.98 7.36
N ASP A 172 11.15 -20.01 6.76
CA ASP A 172 11.23 -21.35 7.29
C ASP A 172 12.67 -21.88 7.08
N PRO A 173 13.45 -22.06 8.15
CA PRO A 173 14.83 -22.55 8.04
C PRO A 173 14.90 -23.99 7.49
N ASN A 174 13.77 -24.71 7.49
CA ASN A 174 13.65 -26.07 6.96
C ASN A 174 13.22 -26.11 5.51
N ALA A 175 12.82 -24.97 4.92
CA ALA A 175 12.46 -24.93 3.51
C ALA A 175 13.64 -25.36 2.63
N GLU A 176 13.39 -26.22 1.65
CA GLU A 176 14.40 -26.78 0.74
C GLU A 176 15.29 -25.69 0.11
N LYS A 177 14.69 -24.56 -0.26
CA LYS A 177 15.39 -23.41 -0.85
C LYS A 177 16.36 -22.71 0.13
N VAL A 178 16.15 -22.85 1.43
CA VAL A 178 16.98 -22.22 2.47
C VAL A 178 18.13 -23.14 2.89
N ARG A 179 17.91 -24.45 2.93
CA ARG A 179 18.94 -25.46 3.28
C ARG A 179 20.17 -25.47 2.36
N GLY A 180 20.04 -24.95 1.16
CA GLY A 180 21.15 -24.87 0.19
C GLY A 180 21.94 -23.56 0.24
N LEU A 181 21.65 -22.65 1.17
CA LEU A 181 22.30 -21.33 1.28
C LEU A 181 23.41 -21.27 2.35
N THR A 182 23.79 -22.38 2.95
CA THR A 182 24.86 -22.47 3.98
C THR A 182 26.21 -22.83 3.34
#